data_d75bf254f24ec40362274ba9c403334a
#
_entry.id   d75bf254f24ec40362274ba9c403334a
#
_cell.length_a   1.000
_cell.length_b   1.000
_cell.length_c   1.000
_cell.angle_alpha   90.00
_cell.angle_beta   90.00
_cell.angle_gamma   90.00
#
_symmetry.space_group_name_H-M   'P 1'
#
loop_
_entity.id
_entity.type
_entity.pdbx_description
1 polymer ?
#
loop_
_entity_poly.entity_id
_entity_poly.type
_entity_poly.pdbx_seq_one_letter_code
_entity_poly.pdbx_strand_id
1 'polypeptide(L)'
;MERDRALKIARASLLVALLGCFAGSLAWTLVQQERDRGHGRLPASPGADPGLRVLILNRPQLLDRAPPKGAKTFDALYVQALVACELASPDAPDNPDLRLTLKRGGRLLVKPELDGLRIGSGDFDRGAKELYWTVSRVHLTPLATEPARAPEDRTRPDPSGYEAAGSRPAFAIGRNRYRGSLELRWAGSKEISAINCLPVEAYLEGVVGEEMSPGWPLEALKAQAIVSRGYAWARRSKARSGESWFDLQDGGDDQEYRGATGVDLCRRAVFETCGLVPLIGEQPFLPLFHASSGGRIGGVEAVWPDARDVSGTQPLAPVMPPQDDPWYGEAVSSLGWTATHGTSTATIDPRELQRELGKVLSPSGRAIGYVKDIKVGRRDPVSQRVLSVLVHHSQGEPVDIPAHAFRRLVGENVLRSTLWAPDAPKKYESATRRGHFLYDITCHGWGHGAGMSQISAWLMARQGYTAERIVQRFYVGTRLGRLW
;
A
#
# COMPACT_ATOMS: atom_id res chain seq x y z
N MET A 1 -33.05 18.34 -16.97
CA MET A 1 -33.06 16.92 -16.57
C MET A 1 -32.06 16.10 -17.38
N GLU A 2 -32.09 16.09 -18.72
CA GLU A 2 -31.09 15.32 -19.50
C GLU A 2 -29.65 15.83 -19.38
N ARG A 3 -29.44 17.15 -19.35
CA ARG A 3 -28.12 17.76 -19.16
C ARG A 3 -27.49 17.38 -17.81
N ASP A 4 -28.27 17.30 -16.74
CA ASP A 4 -27.79 16.89 -15.41
C ASP A 4 -27.46 15.38 -15.34
N ARG A 5 -28.20 14.56 -16.07
CA ARG A 5 -27.94 13.13 -16.20
C ARG A 5 -26.67 12.85 -17.00
N ALA A 6 -26.49 13.56 -18.10
CA ALA A 6 -25.29 13.50 -18.93
C ALA A 6 -24.03 13.98 -18.14
N LEU A 7 -24.19 15.03 -17.32
CA LEU A 7 -23.11 15.55 -16.47
C LEU A 7 -22.71 14.56 -15.34
N LYS A 8 -23.69 13.87 -14.74
CA LYS A 8 -23.45 12.82 -13.73
C LYS A 8 -22.76 11.61 -14.34
N ILE A 9 -23.18 11.16 -15.52
CA ILE A 9 -22.55 10.04 -16.23
C ILE A 9 -21.13 10.43 -16.69
N ALA A 10 -20.92 11.64 -17.19
CA ALA A 10 -19.59 12.12 -17.58
C ALA A 10 -18.65 12.28 -16.37
N ARG A 11 -19.16 12.67 -15.20
CA ARG A 11 -18.38 12.74 -13.95
C ARG A 11 -18.00 11.35 -13.43
N ALA A 12 -18.90 10.37 -13.48
CA ALA A 12 -18.61 9.00 -13.14
C ALA A 12 -17.58 8.37 -14.08
N SER A 13 -17.70 8.59 -15.40
CA SER A 13 -16.74 8.08 -16.38
C SER A 13 -15.36 8.73 -16.26
N LEU A 14 -15.29 10.02 -15.88
CA LEU A 14 -14.02 10.69 -15.63
C LEU A 14 -13.35 10.16 -14.36
N LEU A 15 -14.13 9.91 -13.30
CA LEU A 15 -13.65 9.31 -12.08
C LEU A 15 -13.04 7.92 -12.35
N VAL A 16 -13.72 7.12 -13.16
CA VAL A 16 -13.26 5.78 -13.58
C VAL A 16 -11.98 5.87 -14.41
N ALA A 17 -11.90 6.81 -15.36
CA ALA A 17 -10.71 6.99 -16.19
C ALA A 17 -9.50 7.51 -15.38
N LEU A 18 -9.71 8.49 -14.50
CA LEU A 18 -8.67 9.03 -13.62
C LEU A 18 -8.16 7.99 -12.63
N LEU A 19 -9.01 7.08 -12.18
CA LEU A 19 -8.66 6.00 -11.25
C LEU A 19 -8.09 4.79 -12.00
N GLY A 20 -8.55 4.50 -13.21
CA GLY A 20 -8.13 3.35 -14.02
C GLY A 20 -6.71 3.41 -14.53
N CYS A 21 -6.19 4.59 -14.84
CA CYS A 21 -4.81 4.76 -15.35
C CYS A 21 -3.74 4.79 -14.25
N PHE A 22 -4.14 5.05 -12.99
CA PHE A 22 -3.25 5.06 -11.84
C PHE A 22 -3.36 3.83 -10.95
N ALA A 23 -4.35 3.00 -11.21
CA ALA A 23 -4.72 1.95 -10.32
C ALA A 23 -4.81 0.61 -11.02
N GLY A 24 -3.79 -0.16 -10.94
CA GLY A 24 -4.02 -1.58 -10.82
C GLY A 24 -4.91 -1.92 -9.62
N SER A 25 -5.02 -1.05 -8.59
CA SER A 25 -5.81 -1.33 -7.39
C SER A 25 -7.04 -0.46 -7.15
N LEU A 26 -7.03 0.84 -7.46
CA LEU A 26 -8.13 1.73 -7.11
C LEU A 26 -9.27 1.80 -8.15
N ALA A 27 -8.99 1.74 -9.43
CA ALA A 27 -10.05 1.71 -10.45
C ALA A 27 -10.87 0.42 -10.38
N TRP A 28 -10.19 -0.67 -10.06
CA TRP A 28 -10.84 -1.95 -9.80
C TRP A 28 -11.81 -1.87 -8.61
N THR A 29 -11.51 -1.01 -7.62
CA THR A 29 -12.33 -0.79 -6.43
C THR A 29 -13.67 -0.13 -6.72
N LEU A 30 -13.77 0.76 -7.69
CA LEU A 30 -15.01 1.52 -7.97
C LEU A 30 -15.93 0.83 -8.99
N VAL A 31 -15.37 0.09 -9.95
CA VAL A 31 -16.16 -0.57 -11.00
C VAL A 31 -16.80 -1.86 -10.50
N GLN A 32 -16.23 -2.53 -9.51
CA GLN A 32 -16.79 -3.78 -8.96
C GLN A 32 -17.76 -3.59 -7.79
N GLN A 33 -17.89 -2.39 -7.22
CA GLN A 33 -18.88 -2.15 -6.16
C GLN A 33 -20.34 -2.40 -6.58
N GLU A 34 -20.64 -2.42 -7.87
CA GLU A 34 -21.99 -2.75 -8.36
C GLU A 34 -22.27 -4.25 -8.55
N ARG A 35 -21.25 -5.14 -8.46
CA ARG A 35 -21.42 -6.58 -8.76
C ARG A 35 -21.39 -7.52 -7.55
N ASP A 36 -20.79 -7.12 -6.44
CA ASP A 36 -20.49 -8.07 -5.35
C ASP A 36 -21.45 -7.95 -4.16
N ARG A 37 -22.56 -8.69 -4.20
CA ARG A 37 -23.36 -9.04 -3.02
C ARG A 37 -22.88 -10.38 -2.41
N GLY A 38 -21.59 -10.53 -2.17
CA GLY A 38 -21.00 -11.70 -1.50
C GLY A 38 -20.74 -11.42 -0.03
N HIS A 39 -21.45 -12.07 0.86
CA HIS A 39 -21.33 -11.88 2.30
C HIS A 39 -20.07 -12.58 2.82
N GLY A 40 -19.04 -11.82 3.13
CA GLY A 40 -17.90 -12.30 3.92
C GLY A 40 -18.34 -12.55 5.37
N ARG A 41 -18.67 -13.79 5.75
CA ARG A 41 -18.83 -14.16 7.16
C ARG A 41 -17.47 -14.28 7.82
N LEU A 42 -17.35 -13.76 9.06
CA LEU A 42 -16.23 -14.09 9.94
C LEU A 42 -16.14 -15.61 10.10
N PRO A 43 -14.95 -16.21 10.21
CA PRO A 43 -14.82 -17.61 10.58
C PRO A 43 -15.48 -17.85 11.93
N ALA A 44 -16.23 -18.95 12.04
CA ALA A 44 -17.03 -19.28 13.22
C ALA A 44 -16.22 -19.64 14.48
N SER A 45 -14.89 -19.70 14.37
CA SER A 45 -13.96 -19.97 15.48
C SER A 45 -12.63 -19.26 15.25
N PRO A 46 -11.89 -18.88 16.30
CA PRO A 46 -10.51 -18.44 16.17
C PRO A 46 -9.72 -19.54 15.45
N GLY A 47 -9.38 -19.29 14.21
CA GLY A 47 -8.65 -20.23 13.35
C GLY A 47 -7.16 -19.93 13.34
N ALA A 48 -6.40 -20.75 12.62
CA ALA A 48 -5.00 -20.44 12.32
C ALA A 48 -4.89 -19.11 11.53
N ASP A 49 -3.78 -18.39 11.69
CA ASP A 49 -3.47 -17.16 10.97
C ASP A 49 -3.66 -17.34 9.45
N PRO A 50 -4.57 -16.61 8.82
CA PRO A 50 -4.84 -16.74 7.40
C PRO A 50 -3.69 -16.17 6.57
N GLY A 51 -3.17 -16.96 5.63
CA GLY A 51 -2.11 -16.51 4.74
C GLY A 51 -2.52 -15.33 3.83
N LEU A 52 -1.57 -14.46 3.52
CA LEU A 52 -1.63 -13.36 2.56
C LEU A 52 -0.82 -13.65 1.31
N ARG A 53 -1.25 -13.07 0.19
CA ARG A 53 -0.52 -13.01 -1.09
C ARG A 53 -0.17 -11.55 -1.35
N VAL A 54 1.07 -11.18 -1.08
CA VAL A 54 1.56 -9.80 -1.23
C VAL A 54 2.32 -9.67 -2.53
N LEU A 55 1.83 -8.86 -3.47
CA LEU A 55 2.57 -8.52 -4.68
C LEU A 55 3.75 -7.63 -4.29
N ILE A 56 4.96 -8.19 -4.36
CA ILE A 56 6.21 -7.46 -4.22
C ILE A 56 6.47 -6.83 -5.58
N LEU A 57 6.24 -5.53 -5.68
CA LEU A 57 6.26 -4.83 -6.94
C LEU A 57 7.52 -5.07 -7.75
N ASN A 58 7.29 -5.23 -9.04
CA ASN A 58 8.31 -5.22 -10.08
C ASN A 58 8.80 -3.77 -10.31
N ARG A 59 9.33 -3.11 -9.26
CA ARG A 59 9.95 -1.79 -9.40
C ARG A 59 11.41 -1.95 -9.79
N PRO A 60 11.94 -1.10 -10.68
CA PRO A 60 13.39 -1.02 -10.94
C PRO A 60 14.23 -0.87 -9.68
N GLN A 61 13.66 -0.39 -8.58
CA GLN A 61 14.29 -0.23 -7.26
C GLN A 61 14.60 -1.55 -6.53
N LEU A 62 13.93 -2.67 -6.88
CA LEU A 62 14.35 -3.99 -6.40
C LEU A 62 15.67 -4.45 -7.08
N LEU A 63 16.03 -3.81 -8.17
CA LEU A 63 17.24 -4.04 -8.95
C LEU A 63 18.39 -3.11 -8.54
N ASP A 64 18.32 -2.42 -7.41
CA ASP A 64 19.28 -1.42 -6.91
C ASP A 64 20.66 -1.97 -6.52
N ARG A 65 21.00 -3.13 -7.03
CA ARG A 65 22.39 -3.54 -7.19
C ARG A 65 22.71 -3.59 -8.67
N ALA A 66 23.71 -2.82 -9.06
CA ALA A 66 24.33 -2.96 -10.36
C ALA A 66 24.43 -4.47 -10.69
N PRO A 67 23.95 -4.90 -11.87
CA PRO A 67 24.08 -6.28 -12.30
C PRO A 67 25.55 -6.69 -12.16
N PRO A 68 25.85 -7.96 -11.93
CA PRO A 68 27.24 -8.45 -11.95
C PRO A 68 27.94 -7.88 -13.16
N LYS A 69 29.22 -7.48 -13.02
CA LYS A 69 29.99 -6.90 -14.12
C LYS A 69 29.84 -7.76 -15.37
N GLY A 70 29.18 -7.24 -16.40
CA GLY A 70 28.93 -7.93 -17.67
C GLY A 70 27.46 -8.21 -18.03
N ALA A 71 26.49 -8.09 -17.12
CA ALA A 71 25.09 -8.20 -17.44
C ALA A 71 24.57 -6.89 -18.06
N LYS A 72 24.06 -6.96 -19.28
CA LYS A 72 23.72 -5.78 -20.11
C LYS A 72 22.30 -5.24 -19.92
N THR A 73 21.41 -5.87 -19.13
CA THR A 73 20.01 -5.48 -19.05
C THR A 73 19.38 -5.79 -17.68
N PHE A 74 18.43 -4.93 -17.27
CA PHE A 74 17.61 -5.05 -16.07
C PHE A 74 16.46 -6.08 -16.21
N ASP A 75 16.58 -7.05 -17.11
CA ASP A 75 15.50 -7.92 -17.55
C ASP A 75 15.45 -9.24 -16.76
N ALA A 76 16.03 -9.30 -15.57
CA ALA A 76 16.06 -10.52 -14.77
C ALA A 76 15.87 -10.26 -13.28
N LEU A 77 15.09 -11.12 -12.63
CA LEU A 77 14.93 -11.14 -11.18
C LEU A 77 15.92 -12.12 -10.54
N TYR A 78 16.68 -11.65 -9.55
CA TYR A 78 17.59 -12.46 -8.76
C TYR A 78 16.98 -12.80 -7.41
N VAL A 79 16.83 -14.08 -7.11
CA VAL A 79 16.35 -14.57 -5.82
C VAL A 79 17.43 -15.43 -5.17
N GLN A 80 17.72 -15.19 -3.89
CA GLN A 80 18.63 -16.04 -3.11
C GLN A 80 17.83 -16.83 -2.07
N ALA A 81 17.99 -18.14 -2.05
CA ALA A 81 17.46 -19.00 -1.00
C ALA A 81 18.27 -18.82 0.29
N LEU A 82 17.65 -18.42 1.38
CA LEU A 82 18.28 -18.25 2.71
C LEU A 82 18.16 -19.51 3.55
N VAL A 83 17.26 -20.41 3.18
CA VAL A 83 17.08 -21.78 3.69
C VAL A 83 16.99 -22.72 2.49
N ALA A 84 16.98 -24.03 2.72
CA ALA A 84 16.70 -24.97 1.64
C ALA A 84 15.24 -24.80 1.16
N CYS A 85 15.04 -24.70 -0.15
CA CYS A 85 13.73 -24.48 -0.77
C CYS A 85 13.48 -25.49 -1.90
N GLU A 86 12.23 -25.84 -2.09
CA GLU A 86 11.75 -26.51 -3.30
C GLU A 86 11.26 -25.46 -4.29
N LEU A 87 11.70 -25.55 -5.52
CA LEU A 87 11.20 -24.82 -6.66
C LEU A 87 10.35 -25.79 -7.50
N ALA A 88 9.11 -25.43 -7.76
CA ALA A 88 8.20 -26.23 -8.57
C ALA A 88 7.28 -25.35 -9.41
N SER A 89 6.82 -25.86 -10.55
CA SER A 89 5.77 -25.20 -11.32
C SER A 89 4.39 -25.75 -10.94
N PRO A 90 3.46 -24.89 -10.50
CA PRO A 90 2.08 -25.31 -10.25
C PRO A 90 1.30 -25.62 -11.54
N ASP A 91 1.82 -25.19 -12.70
CA ASP A 91 1.20 -25.46 -14.00
C ASP A 91 1.42 -26.92 -14.48
N ALA A 92 2.42 -27.60 -13.90
CA ALA A 92 2.72 -29.02 -14.16
C ALA A 92 3.22 -29.69 -12.87
N PRO A 93 2.36 -29.89 -11.87
CA PRO A 93 2.74 -30.33 -10.52
C PRO A 93 3.37 -31.74 -10.50
N ASP A 94 3.03 -32.58 -11.45
CA ASP A 94 3.49 -33.97 -11.51
C ASP A 94 4.73 -34.14 -12.39
N ASN A 95 5.26 -33.08 -13.02
CA ASN A 95 6.44 -33.15 -13.84
C ASN A 95 7.72 -33.04 -12.99
N PRO A 96 8.50 -34.13 -12.81
CA PRO A 96 9.68 -34.11 -11.97
C PRO A 96 10.80 -33.21 -12.54
N ASP A 97 10.82 -32.99 -13.85
CA ASP A 97 11.79 -32.12 -14.51
C ASP A 97 11.57 -30.63 -14.18
N LEU A 98 10.37 -30.27 -13.71
CA LEU A 98 10.00 -28.94 -13.26
C LEU A 98 10.06 -28.80 -11.72
N ARG A 99 10.88 -29.64 -11.07
CA ARG A 99 11.19 -29.55 -9.63
C ARG A 99 12.68 -29.44 -9.42
N LEU A 100 13.08 -28.53 -8.53
CA LEU A 100 14.46 -28.30 -8.16
C LEU A 100 14.58 -27.99 -6.68
N THR A 101 15.50 -28.64 -6.00
CA THR A 101 15.87 -28.27 -4.64
C THR A 101 17.03 -27.27 -4.66
N LEU A 102 16.75 -26.06 -4.16
CA LEU A 102 17.77 -25.06 -3.90
C LEU A 102 18.31 -25.24 -2.47
N LYS A 103 19.62 -25.47 -2.34
CA LYS A 103 20.29 -25.46 -1.05
C LYS A 103 20.35 -24.04 -0.48
N ARG A 104 20.54 -23.92 0.83
CA ARG A 104 20.82 -22.64 1.47
C ARG A 104 21.97 -21.91 0.76
N GLY A 105 21.78 -20.66 0.41
CA GLY A 105 22.71 -19.85 -0.37
C GLY A 105 22.56 -20.00 -1.88
N GLY A 106 21.78 -20.97 -2.36
CA GLY A 106 21.48 -21.15 -3.78
C GLY A 106 20.83 -19.90 -4.37
N ARG A 107 21.17 -19.59 -5.61
CA ARG A 107 20.67 -18.43 -6.34
C ARG A 107 19.81 -18.86 -7.52
N LEU A 108 18.76 -18.09 -7.77
CA LEU A 108 17.85 -18.23 -8.87
C LEU A 108 17.90 -16.98 -9.72
N LEU A 109 18.01 -17.14 -11.03
CA LEU A 109 17.84 -16.10 -12.03
C LEU A 109 16.57 -16.38 -12.81
N VAL A 110 15.63 -15.44 -12.83
CA VAL A 110 14.38 -15.58 -13.56
C VAL A 110 14.26 -14.47 -14.58
N LYS A 111 14.04 -14.85 -15.84
CA LYS A 111 13.84 -13.92 -16.95
C LYS A 111 12.47 -14.14 -17.59
N PRO A 112 11.74 -13.07 -17.90
CA PRO A 112 10.53 -13.18 -18.73
C PRO A 112 10.95 -13.36 -20.20
N GLU A 113 10.34 -14.34 -20.85
CA GLU A 113 10.46 -14.60 -22.29
C GLU A 113 9.10 -14.33 -22.96
N LEU A 114 9.02 -14.53 -24.28
CA LEU A 114 7.77 -14.27 -25.03
C LEU A 114 6.61 -15.19 -24.60
N ASP A 115 6.93 -16.39 -24.16
CA ASP A 115 5.99 -17.48 -23.87
C ASP A 115 6.03 -17.97 -22.42
N GLY A 116 6.80 -17.31 -21.54
CA GLY A 116 6.88 -17.72 -20.14
C GLY A 116 8.09 -17.20 -19.37
N LEU A 117 8.40 -17.87 -18.28
CA LEU A 117 9.55 -17.60 -17.43
C LEU A 117 10.69 -18.56 -17.77
N ARG A 118 11.86 -18.02 -18.04
CA ARG A 118 13.10 -18.77 -18.14
C ARG A 118 13.85 -18.73 -16.82
N ILE A 119 14.18 -19.89 -16.29
CA ILE A 119 14.73 -20.02 -14.95
C ILE A 119 16.13 -20.63 -15.04
N GLY A 120 17.11 -19.95 -14.45
CA GLY A 120 18.46 -20.44 -14.27
C GLY A 120 18.76 -20.63 -12.79
N SER A 121 19.46 -21.70 -12.43
CA SER A 121 19.92 -21.94 -11.05
C SER A 121 21.43 -22.15 -11.02
N GLY A 122 22.10 -21.62 -9.97
CA GLY A 122 23.51 -21.86 -9.73
C GLY A 122 24.31 -20.64 -9.32
N ASP A 123 25.64 -20.78 -9.33
CA ASP A 123 26.58 -19.67 -9.10
C ASP A 123 26.90 -19.03 -10.46
N PHE A 124 26.17 -17.96 -10.80
CA PHE A 124 26.27 -17.28 -12.09
C PHE A 124 27.66 -16.68 -12.36
N ASP A 125 28.48 -16.51 -11.31
CA ASP A 125 29.86 -16.03 -11.44
C ASP A 125 30.83 -17.11 -11.92
N ARG A 126 30.40 -18.40 -11.94
CA ARG A 126 31.22 -19.56 -12.28
C ARG A 126 30.68 -20.46 -13.42
N GLY A 127 29.79 -19.96 -14.25
CA GLY A 127 29.23 -20.71 -15.39
C GLY A 127 28.22 -21.78 -14.98
N ALA A 128 27.17 -21.37 -14.28
CA ALA A 128 26.07 -22.22 -13.82
C ALA A 128 25.39 -22.98 -14.97
N LYS A 129 24.98 -24.23 -14.73
CA LYS A 129 24.06 -24.94 -15.61
C LYS A 129 22.73 -24.20 -15.64
N GLU A 130 22.39 -23.61 -16.76
CA GLU A 130 21.09 -23.05 -16.99
C GLU A 130 20.09 -24.19 -17.18
N LEU A 131 19.19 -24.37 -16.20
CA LEU A 131 17.98 -25.15 -16.42
C LEU A 131 16.98 -24.23 -17.10
N TYR A 132 16.50 -24.57 -18.26
CA TYR A 132 15.52 -23.79 -18.98
C TYR A 132 14.13 -24.38 -18.77
N TRP A 133 13.32 -23.71 -18.00
CA TRP A 133 11.89 -24.00 -17.90
C TRP A 133 11.12 -22.88 -18.59
N THR A 134 10.22 -23.22 -19.47
CA THR A 134 9.23 -22.30 -20.00
C THR A 134 7.91 -22.60 -19.31
N VAL A 135 7.59 -21.80 -18.30
CA VAL A 135 6.40 -21.95 -17.46
C VAL A 135 5.79 -20.58 -17.17
N SER A 136 4.48 -20.53 -16.97
CA SER A 136 3.83 -19.27 -16.64
C SER A 136 3.95 -18.93 -15.15
N ARG A 137 4.13 -19.92 -14.28
CA ARG A 137 4.23 -19.74 -12.81
C ARG A 137 5.28 -20.67 -12.20
N VAL A 138 5.93 -20.16 -11.15
CA VAL A 138 6.88 -20.93 -10.33
C VAL A 138 6.67 -20.59 -8.85
N HIS A 139 6.67 -21.63 -8.02
CA HIS A 139 6.66 -21.51 -6.56
C HIS A 139 8.02 -21.88 -5.99
N LEU A 140 8.53 -21.02 -5.11
CA LEU A 140 9.68 -21.29 -4.24
C LEU A 140 9.15 -21.47 -2.82
N THR A 141 9.15 -22.71 -2.34
CA THR A 141 8.62 -23.07 -1.03
C THR A 141 9.77 -23.50 -0.12
N PRO A 142 9.93 -22.93 1.09
CA PRO A 142 10.93 -23.40 2.02
C PRO A 142 10.63 -24.84 2.43
N LEU A 143 11.63 -25.68 2.37
CA LEU A 143 11.57 -27.01 2.95
C LEU A 143 11.52 -26.89 4.46
N ALA A 144 10.74 -27.73 5.13
CA ALA A 144 10.66 -27.74 6.58
C ALA A 144 12.07 -27.85 7.16
N THR A 145 12.56 -26.75 7.72
CA THR A 145 13.81 -26.74 8.49
C THR A 145 13.53 -27.31 9.86
N GLU A 146 14.49 -27.98 10.45
CA GLU A 146 14.42 -28.33 11.87
C GLU A 146 13.95 -27.13 12.69
N PRO A 147 13.07 -27.35 13.70
CA PRO A 147 12.55 -26.28 14.52
C PRO A 147 13.75 -25.47 15.06
N ALA A 148 13.71 -24.17 14.84
CA ALA A 148 14.73 -23.28 15.40
C ALA A 148 14.82 -23.57 16.89
N ARG A 149 16.03 -23.85 17.44
CA ARG A 149 16.22 -23.88 18.89
C ARG A 149 15.59 -22.62 19.46
N ALA A 150 14.57 -22.85 20.30
CA ALA A 150 13.88 -21.77 20.97
C ALA A 150 14.89 -20.89 21.72
N PRO A 151 14.72 -19.55 21.71
CA PRO A 151 15.39 -18.74 22.72
C PRO A 151 14.97 -19.26 24.10
N GLU A 152 15.91 -19.33 25.02
CA GLU A 152 15.72 -19.98 26.34
C GLU A 152 14.72 -19.28 27.28
N ASP A 153 14.14 -18.13 26.86
CA ASP A 153 13.14 -17.39 27.63
C ASP A 153 11.73 -17.50 27.02
N ARG A 154 11.09 -18.66 27.22
CA ARG A 154 9.68 -18.88 26.88
C ARG A 154 8.80 -18.85 28.12
N THR A 155 8.50 -17.68 28.64
CA THR A 155 7.50 -17.54 29.69
C THR A 155 6.06 -17.43 29.19
N ARG A 156 5.83 -17.36 27.88
CA ARG A 156 4.48 -17.37 27.26
C ARG A 156 4.47 -18.24 26.01
N PRO A 157 3.49 -19.18 25.89
CA PRO A 157 3.29 -19.93 24.64
C PRO A 157 2.85 -18.96 23.53
N ASP A 158 3.38 -19.13 22.33
CA ASP A 158 2.90 -18.46 21.11
C ASP A 158 1.48 -18.98 20.76
N PRO A 159 0.43 -18.16 20.95
CA PRO A 159 -0.95 -18.61 20.69
C PRO A 159 -1.27 -18.74 19.19
N SER A 160 -0.42 -18.21 18.30
CA SER A 160 -0.69 -18.18 16.86
C SER A 160 0.01 -19.30 16.08
N GLY A 161 0.91 -20.07 16.70
CA GLY A 161 1.82 -20.97 15.99
C GLY A 161 2.85 -20.22 15.11
N TYR A 162 2.92 -18.91 15.25
CA TYR A 162 3.73 -17.98 14.46
C TYR A 162 5.23 -18.30 14.51
N GLU A 163 5.74 -18.72 15.68
CA GLU A 163 7.15 -19.10 15.81
C GLU A 163 7.47 -20.45 15.16
N ALA A 164 6.50 -21.35 15.03
CA ALA A 164 6.71 -22.69 14.48
C ALA A 164 6.76 -22.74 12.94
N ALA A 165 6.04 -21.82 12.27
CA ALA A 165 5.91 -21.83 10.82
C ALA A 165 6.74 -20.72 10.16
N GLY A 166 8.09 -20.83 10.19
CA GLY A 166 8.92 -19.98 9.34
C GLY A 166 9.37 -18.65 9.98
N SER A 167 9.79 -18.67 11.25
CA SER A 167 10.32 -17.50 11.97
C SER A 167 11.56 -16.85 11.30
N ARG A 168 12.20 -17.53 10.36
CA ARG A 168 13.38 -17.03 9.65
C ARG A 168 13.01 -16.64 8.21
N PRO A 169 13.64 -15.58 7.66
CA PRO A 169 13.52 -15.30 6.23
C PRO A 169 13.94 -16.51 5.39
N ALA A 170 13.12 -16.84 4.40
CA ALA A 170 13.31 -18.01 3.53
C ALA A 170 14.08 -17.64 2.26
N PHE A 171 13.91 -16.42 1.76
CA PHE A 171 14.57 -15.95 0.55
C PHE A 171 14.90 -14.46 0.63
N ALA A 172 15.75 -13.99 -0.26
CA ALA A 172 16.09 -12.59 -0.43
C ALA A 172 15.95 -12.17 -1.89
N ILE A 173 15.44 -10.94 -2.07
CA ILE A 173 15.42 -10.22 -3.34
C ILE A 173 16.10 -8.88 -3.10
N GLY A 174 17.22 -8.64 -3.76
CA GLY A 174 18.05 -7.48 -3.47
C GLY A 174 18.55 -7.48 -2.02
N ARG A 175 18.24 -6.40 -1.29
CA ARG A 175 18.59 -6.27 0.14
C ARG A 175 17.50 -6.80 1.08
N ASN A 176 16.32 -7.00 0.57
CA ASN A 176 15.16 -7.36 1.36
C ASN A 176 15.10 -8.87 1.58
N ARG A 177 14.71 -9.26 2.78
CA ARG A 177 14.59 -10.66 3.20
C ARG A 177 13.15 -10.96 3.51
N TYR A 178 12.63 -12.06 2.98
CA TYR A 178 11.22 -12.41 3.04
C TYR A 178 11.02 -13.74 3.74
N ARG A 179 9.94 -13.82 4.54
CA ARG A 179 9.44 -15.06 5.12
C ARG A 179 8.42 -15.71 4.20
N GLY A 180 8.01 -16.93 4.52
CA GLY A 180 7.02 -17.65 3.74
C GLY A 180 7.55 -18.15 2.41
N SER A 181 6.67 -18.31 1.42
CA SER A 181 6.98 -18.75 0.06
C SER A 181 6.90 -17.61 -0.95
N LEU A 182 7.50 -17.83 -2.11
CA LEU A 182 7.49 -16.89 -3.23
C LEU A 182 6.82 -17.54 -4.43
N GLU A 183 5.82 -16.88 -5.00
CA GLU A 183 5.28 -17.21 -6.30
C GLU A 183 5.79 -16.19 -7.31
N LEU A 184 6.35 -16.68 -8.42
CA LEU A 184 6.73 -15.87 -9.57
C LEU A 184 5.77 -16.15 -10.70
N ARG A 185 5.23 -15.11 -11.31
CA ARG A 185 4.30 -15.17 -12.44
C ARG A 185 4.85 -14.41 -13.63
N TRP A 186 4.70 -15.00 -14.79
CA TRP A 186 4.85 -14.30 -16.05
C TRP A 186 3.70 -13.31 -16.25
N ALA A 187 4.03 -12.06 -16.48
CA ALA A 187 3.06 -10.97 -16.69
C ALA A 187 3.17 -10.36 -18.09
N GLY A 188 3.84 -11.06 -19.00
CA GLY A 188 4.12 -10.65 -20.38
C GLY A 188 5.59 -10.73 -20.74
N SER A 189 5.92 -10.42 -21.99
CA SER A 189 7.25 -10.64 -22.57
C SER A 189 8.42 -9.91 -21.89
N LYS A 190 8.13 -8.98 -20.97
CA LYS A 190 9.15 -8.19 -20.25
C LYS A 190 8.86 -8.02 -18.77
N GLU A 191 7.85 -8.69 -18.25
CA GLU A 191 7.39 -8.46 -16.87
C GLU A 191 7.27 -9.74 -16.08
N ILE A 192 7.80 -9.69 -14.85
CA ILE A 192 7.65 -10.73 -13.83
C ILE A 192 6.92 -10.11 -12.66
N SER A 193 5.89 -10.79 -12.20
CA SER A 193 5.25 -10.47 -10.93
C SER A 193 5.76 -11.41 -9.85
N ALA A 194 6.22 -10.84 -8.74
CA ALA A 194 6.68 -11.58 -7.58
C ALA A 194 5.67 -11.44 -6.45
N ILE A 195 5.17 -12.55 -5.91
CA ILE A 195 4.16 -12.59 -4.85
C ILE A 195 4.73 -13.32 -3.67
N ASN A 196 4.81 -12.64 -2.54
CA ASN A 196 5.19 -13.25 -1.28
C ASN A 196 3.95 -13.81 -0.58
N CYS A 197 3.93 -15.11 -0.33
CA CYS A 197 2.84 -15.80 0.36
C CYS A 197 3.29 -16.14 1.78
N LEU A 198 2.61 -15.57 2.79
CA LEU A 198 3.01 -15.67 4.19
C LEU A 198 1.82 -15.45 5.13
N PRO A 199 1.93 -15.85 6.43
CA PRO A 199 0.94 -15.50 7.44
C PRO A 199 0.78 -13.99 7.63
N VAL A 200 -0.42 -13.54 8.05
CA VAL A 200 -0.72 -12.11 8.28
C VAL A 200 0.23 -11.51 9.32
N GLU A 201 0.48 -12.21 10.43
CA GLU A 201 1.35 -11.70 11.48
C GLU A 201 2.81 -11.54 11.00
N ALA A 202 3.28 -12.46 10.15
CA ALA A 202 4.62 -12.36 9.54
C ALA A 202 4.74 -11.17 8.58
N TYR A 203 3.66 -10.84 7.86
CA TYR A 203 3.56 -9.65 7.02
C TYR A 203 3.60 -8.37 7.87
N LEU A 204 2.81 -8.31 8.94
CA LEU A 204 2.68 -7.13 9.80
C LEU A 204 3.98 -6.76 10.50
N GLU A 205 4.82 -7.73 10.84
CA GLU A 205 6.15 -7.44 11.40
C GLU A 205 6.97 -6.55 10.46
N GLY A 206 6.91 -6.81 9.16
CA GLY A 206 7.54 -5.96 8.13
C GLY A 206 6.85 -4.61 7.96
N VAL A 207 5.52 -4.60 7.97
CA VAL A 207 4.72 -3.38 7.76
C VAL A 207 4.89 -2.38 8.90
N VAL A 208 4.76 -2.82 10.15
CA VAL A 208 4.83 -1.91 11.32
C VAL A 208 6.14 -1.13 11.36
N GLY A 209 7.26 -1.78 11.01
CA GLY A 209 8.58 -1.15 11.02
C GLY A 209 8.85 -0.21 9.84
N GLU A 210 8.12 -0.37 8.73
CA GLU A 210 8.22 0.51 7.56
C GLU A 210 7.22 1.68 7.64
N GLU A 211 6.05 1.46 8.24
CA GLU A 211 5.01 2.48 8.41
C GLU A 211 5.31 3.45 9.56
N MET A 212 5.88 2.95 10.65
CA MET A 212 6.28 3.76 11.81
C MET A 212 7.75 3.53 12.15
N SER A 213 8.40 4.56 12.70
CA SER A 213 9.78 4.38 13.19
C SER A 213 9.84 3.26 14.23
N PRO A 214 10.73 2.27 14.04
CA PRO A 214 10.85 1.11 14.94
C PRO A 214 11.21 1.47 16.40
N GLY A 215 11.72 2.68 16.65
CA GLY A 215 12.02 3.20 17.98
C GLY A 215 10.86 3.93 18.66
N TRP A 216 9.68 3.94 18.08
CA TRP A 216 8.51 4.60 18.67
C TRP A 216 7.93 3.81 19.86
N PRO A 217 7.13 4.45 20.74
CA PRO A 217 6.53 3.77 21.88
C PRO A 217 5.75 2.51 21.49
N LEU A 218 5.85 1.46 22.30
CA LEU A 218 5.22 0.17 22.02
C LEU A 218 3.72 0.29 21.76
N GLU A 219 3.00 1.14 22.49
CA GLU A 219 1.54 1.31 22.31
C GLU A 219 1.19 1.97 20.96
N ALA A 220 2.05 2.83 20.40
CA ALA A 220 1.88 3.35 19.05
C ALA A 220 2.10 2.26 18.00
N LEU A 221 3.14 1.44 18.15
CA LEU A 221 3.41 0.31 17.27
C LEU A 221 2.30 -0.76 17.34
N LYS A 222 1.75 -1.01 18.53
CA LYS A 222 0.58 -1.88 18.71
C LYS A 222 -0.66 -1.32 18.00
N ALA A 223 -0.93 -0.01 18.12
CA ALA A 223 -2.04 0.63 17.43
C ALA A 223 -1.88 0.47 15.90
N GLN A 224 -0.66 0.69 15.37
CA GLN A 224 -0.37 0.46 13.97
C GLN A 224 -0.58 -1.01 13.57
N ALA A 225 -0.12 -1.97 14.37
CA ALA A 225 -0.31 -3.39 14.09
C ALA A 225 -1.79 -3.78 14.00
N ILE A 226 -2.63 -3.28 14.94
CA ILE A 226 -4.08 -3.49 14.94
C ILE A 226 -4.72 -2.91 13.67
N VAL A 227 -4.38 -1.68 13.33
CA VAL A 227 -4.93 -0.97 12.16
C VAL A 227 -4.46 -1.64 10.88
N SER A 228 -3.17 -1.92 10.74
CA SER A 228 -2.61 -2.58 9.55
C SER A 228 -3.18 -3.99 9.34
N ARG A 229 -3.50 -4.72 10.42
CA ARG A 229 -4.15 -6.03 10.35
C ARG A 229 -5.58 -5.91 9.81
N GLY A 230 -6.36 -4.95 10.31
CA GLY A 230 -7.71 -4.65 9.78
C GLY A 230 -7.68 -4.28 8.30
N TYR A 231 -6.72 -3.44 7.91
CA TYR A 231 -6.49 -3.08 6.51
C TYR A 231 -6.17 -4.31 5.65
N ALA A 232 -5.18 -5.10 6.04
CA ALA A 232 -4.77 -6.30 5.31
C ALA A 232 -5.93 -7.31 5.18
N TRP A 233 -6.71 -7.50 6.25
CA TRP A 233 -7.89 -8.36 6.24
C TRP A 233 -8.96 -7.87 5.24
N ALA A 234 -9.27 -6.59 5.26
CA ALA A 234 -10.27 -6.01 4.36
C ALA A 234 -9.83 -6.16 2.88
N ARG A 235 -8.57 -5.88 2.58
CA ARG A 235 -8.00 -6.03 1.23
C ARG A 235 -8.02 -7.48 0.76
N ARG A 236 -7.58 -8.41 1.64
CA ARG A 236 -7.61 -9.85 1.37
C ARG A 236 -9.04 -10.34 1.10
N SER A 237 -9.99 -9.96 1.94
CA SER A 237 -11.40 -10.36 1.78
C SER A 237 -11.94 -9.91 0.43
N LYS A 238 -11.64 -8.66 0.05
CA LYS A 238 -12.03 -8.11 -1.25
C LYS A 238 -11.32 -8.80 -2.41
N ALA A 239 -10.02 -9.04 -2.32
CA ALA A 239 -9.25 -9.69 -3.38
C ALA A 239 -9.75 -11.12 -3.64
N ARG A 240 -10.16 -11.83 -2.59
CA ARG A 240 -10.61 -13.22 -2.67
C ARG A 240 -12.08 -13.39 -3.04
N SER A 241 -12.88 -12.34 -2.97
CA SER A 241 -14.23 -12.32 -3.56
C SER A 241 -14.21 -12.08 -5.07
N GLY A 242 -13.08 -11.66 -5.63
CA GLY A 242 -12.87 -11.44 -7.06
C GLY A 242 -11.82 -12.40 -7.65
N GLU A 243 -11.38 -12.12 -8.86
CA GLU A 243 -10.39 -12.93 -9.59
C GLU A 243 -8.93 -12.50 -9.34
N SER A 244 -8.64 -11.72 -8.28
CA SER A 244 -7.30 -11.25 -7.99
C SER A 244 -6.36 -12.39 -7.58
N TRP A 245 -5.20 -12.42 -8.18
CA TRP A 245 -4.17 -13.39 -7.87
C TRP A 245 -3.21 -12.94 -6.74
N PHE A 246 -3.38 -11.72 -6.22
CA PHE A 246 -2.75 -11.22 -5.00
C PHE A 246 -3.77 -10.50 -4.11
N ASP A 247 -3.46 -10.34 -2.83
CA ASP A 247 -4.35 -9.73 -1.84
C ASP A 247 -4.00 -8.24 -1.60
N LEU A 248 -2.71 -7.91 -1.58
CA LEU A 248 -2.17 -6.56 -1.38
C LEU A 248 -0.99 -6.31 -2.30
N GLN A 249 -0.67 -5.02 -2.48
CA GLN A 249 0.57 -4.57 -3.10
C GLN A 249 1.50 -3.96 -2.03
N ASP A 250 2.81 -4.14 -2.24
CA ASP A 250 3.84 -3.42 -1.52
C ASP A 250 3.82 -1.93 -1.91
N GLY A 251 4.05 -1.05 -0.93
CA GLY A 251 4.23 0.38 -1.12
C GLY A 251 2.95 1.21 -1.04
N GLY A 252 3.01 2.44 -1.55
CA GLY A 252 1.98 3.46 -1.36
C GLY A 252 0.57 3.16 -1.89
N ASP A 253 0.39 2.08 -2.65
CA ASP A 253 -0.94 1.65 -3.09
C ASP A 253 -1.72 0.91 -2.01
N ASP A 254 -1.02 0.19 -1.11
CA ASP A 254 -1.62 -0.46 0.05
C ASP A 254 -0.83 -0.11 1.33
N GLN A 255 0.23 -0.84 1.66
CA GLN A 255 1.05 -0.62 2.85
C GLN A 255 2.53 -0.82 2.53
N GLU A 256 3.40 -0.03 3.15
CA GLU A 256 4.86 -0.19 2.99
C GLU A 256 5.30 -1.54 3.56
N TYR A 257 5.85 -2.39 2.70
CA TYR A 257 6.33 -3.73 3.06
C TYR A 257 7.63 -4.05 2.34
N ARG A 258 8.70 -4.29 3.10
CA ARG A 258 10.02 -4.63 2.56
C ARG A 258 10.56 -5.96 3.09
N GLY A 259 9.64 -6.83 3.48
CA GLY A 259 10.00 -8.11 4.09
C GLY A 259 10.25 -8.01 5.59
N ALA A 260 11.00 -8.94 6.16
CA ALA A 260 11.26 -9.01 7.59
C ALA A 260 12.26 -7.93 8.04
N THR A 261 11.85 -7.05 8.94
CA THR A 261 12.69 -5.97 9.49
C THR A 261 13.68 -6.46 10.55
N GLY A 262 13.37 -7.55 11.25
CA GLY A 262 14.20 -8.08 12.35
C GLY A 262 14.20 -7.20 13.60
N VAL A 263 13.27 -6.25 13.74
CA VAL A 263 13.19 -5.35 14.89
C VAL A 263 12.31 -5.96 15.99
N ASP A 264 12.89 -6.25 17.15
CA ASP A 264 12.20 -6.93 18.26
C ASP A 264 10.97 -6.16 18.76
N LEU A 265 11.02 -4.83 18.79
CA LEU A 265 9.89 -4.03 19.28
C LEU A 265 8.68 -4.10 18.33
N CYS A 266 8.90 -4.10 17.01
CA CYS A 266 7.84 -4.30 16.02
C CYS A 266 7.24 -5.70 16.13
N ARG A 267 8.08 -6.72 16.26
CA ARG A 267 7.65 -8.11 16.47
C ARG A 267 6.82 -8.25 17.74
N ARG A 268 7.26 -7.63 18.84
CA ARG A 268 6.53 -7.60 20.11
C ARG A 268 5.17 -6.93 19.97
N ALA A 269 5.09 -5.79 19.26
CA ALA A 269 3.82 -5.08 19.02
C ALA A 269 2.82 -5.96 18.27
N VAL A 270 3.27 -6.65 17.23
CA VAL A 270 2.45 -7.58 16.43
C VAL A 270 1.99 -8.76 17.29
N PHE A 271 2.93 -9.39 18.03
CA PHE A 271 2.63 -10.53 18.88
C PHE A 271 1.61 -10.21 20.00
N GLU A 272 1.81 -9.13 20.75
CA GLU A 272 0.92 -8.73 21.85
C GLU A 272 -0.48 -8.33 21.37
N THR A 273 -0.65 -8.03 20.08
CA THR A 273 -1.93 -7.68 19.44
C THR A 273 -2.42 -8.73 18.44
N CYS A 274 -1.86 -9.95 18.47
CA CYS A 274 -2.17 -11.00 17.51
C CYS A 274 -3.69 -11.17 17.31
N GLY A 275 -4.14 -11.18 16.05
CA GLY A 275 -5.54 -11.32 15.66
C GLY A 275 -6.43 -10.10 15.93
N LEU A 276 -6.00 -9.09 16.73
CA LEU A 276 -6.83 -7.93 17.06
C LEU A 276 -6.99 -6.98 15.87
N VAL A 277 -8.24 -6.60 15.60
CA VAL A 277 -8.63 -5.59 14.61
C VAL A 277 -9.73 -4.68 15.15
N PRO A 278 -9.91 -3.47 14.60
CA PRO A 278 -11.07 -2.66 14.92
C PRO A 278 -12.30 -3.17 14.18
N LEU A 279 -13.43 -3.23 14.89
CA LEU A 279 -14.72 -3.73 14.40
C LEU A 279 -15.82 -2.68 14.51
N ILE A 280 -16.73 -2.66 13.52
CA ILE A 280 -18.04 -2.01 13.59
C ILE A 280 -19.07 -3.11 13.89
N GLY A 281 -19.64 -3.09 15.11
CA GLY A 281 -20.37 -4.26 15.60
C GLY A 281 -19.46 -5.48 15.61
N GLU A 282 -19.79 -6.50 14.80
CA GLU A 282 -18.97 -7.72 14.65
C GLU A 282 -18.16 -7.75 13.33
N GLN A 283 -18.22 -6.69 12.53
CA GLN A 283 -17.62 -6.69 11.20
C GLN A 283 -16.31 -5.89 11.16
N PRO A 284 -15.24 -6.46 10.58
CA PRO A 284 -14.04 -5.71 10.25
C PRO A 284 -14.34 -4.73 9.10
N PHE A 285 -13.55 -3.67 9.02
CA PHE A 285 -13.63 -2.68 7.97
C PHE A 285 -12.23 -2.32 7.47
N LEU A 286 -12.12 -1.41 6.50
CA LEU A 286 -10.85 -0.89 5.99
C LEU A 286 -10.42 0.33 6.82
N PRO A 287 -9.59 0.18 7.87
CA PRO A 287 -9.15 1.29 8.69
C PRO A 287 -8.00 2.02 7.99
N LEU A 288 -8.24 3.28 7.62
CA LEU A 288 -7.26 4.12 6.95
C LEU A 288 -6.32 4.77 7.95
N PHE A 289 -5.08 5.01 7.55
CA PHE A 289 -4.10 5.74 8.35
C PHE A 289 -3.19 6.58 7.46
N HIS A 290 -2.54 7.58 8.04
CA HIS A 290 -1.67 8.50 7.32
C HIS A 290 -0.58 9.04 8.23
N ALA A 291 0.51 9.54 7.66
CA ALA A 291 1.66 9.98 8.43
C ALA A 291 1.32 11.16 9.37
N SER A 292 0.68 12.22 8.86
CA SER A 292 0.45 13.45 9.59
C SER A 292 -0.80 14.19 9.12
N SER A 293 -1.69 14.55 10.05
CA SER A 293 -2.99 15.17 9.77
C SER A 293 -2.92 16.63 9.29
N GLY A 294 -1.88 17.36 9.66
CA GLY A 294 -1.85 18.82 9.50
C GLY A 294 -2.68 19.57 10.55
N GLY A 295 -3.15 18.91 11.61
CA GLY A 295 -4.01 19.43 12.66
C GLY A 295 -5.50 19.16 12.44
N ARG A 296 -5.89 18.65 11.26
CA ARG A 296 -7.28 18.32 10.92
C ARG A 296 -7.35 17.02 10.15
N ILE A 297 -8.09 16.06 10.68
CA ILE A 297 -8.36 14.77 10.04
C ILE A 297 -9.58 14.95 9.15
N GLY A 298 -9.47 14.52 7.90
CA GLY A 298 -10.59 14.46 6.95
C GLY A 298 -11.48 13.26 7.19
N GLY A 299 -12.76 13.38 6.87
CA GLY A 299 -13.64 12.23 6.78
C GLY A 299 -13.19 11.25 5.67
N VAL A 300 -13.51 9.99 5.83
CA VAL A 300 -13.20 8.97 4.82
C VAL A 300 -13.78 9.33 3.44
N GLU A 301 -14.91 10.02 3.40
CA GLU A 301 -15.58 10.48 2.18
C GLU A 301 -14.73 11.44 1.33
N ALA A 302 -13.80 12.17 1.96
CA ALA A 302 -12.86 13.03 1.25
C ALA A 302 -11.88 12.26 0.36
N VAL A 303 -11.69 10.97 0.63
CA VAL A 303 -10.76 10.10 -0.09
C VAL A 303 -11.52 9.00 -0.83
N TRP A 304 -12.49 8.37 -0.16
CA TRP A 304 -13.35 7.29 -0.69
C TRP A 304 -14.83 7.58 -0.36
N PRO A 305 -15.54 8.29 -1.23
CA PRO A 305 -16.91 8.76 -0.94
C PRO A 305 -17.91 7.65 -0.58
N ASP A 306 -17.74 6.47 -1.13
CA ASP A 306 -18.65 5.33 -0.94
C ASP A 306 -18.03 4.21 -0.09
N ALA A 307 -17.07 4.55 0.78
CA ALA A 307 -16.39 3.56 1.60
C ALA A 307 -17.36 2.86 2.56
N ARG A 308 -17.31 1.52 2.57
CA ARG A 308 -18.13 0.64 3.39
C ARG A 308 -17.27 -0.39 4.12
N ASP A 309 -17.88 -1.06 5.11
CA ASP A 309 -17.28 -2.21 5.79
C ASP A 309 -16.99 -3.36 4.81
N VAL A 310 -16.34 -4.42 5.30
CA VAL A 310 -15.96 -5.58 4.46
C VAL A 310 -17.19 -6.28 3.87
N SER A 311 -18.33 -6.23 4.57
CA SER A 311 -19.59 -6.82 4.09
C SER A 311 -20.29 -5.94 3.02
N GLY A 312 -19.84 -4.72 2.82
CA GLY A 312 -20.47 -3.75 1.93
C GLY A 312 -21.79 -3.17 2.47
N THR A 313 -22.12 -3.40 3.74
CA THR A 313 -23.42 -3.01 4.32
C THR A 313 -23.38 -1.69 5.05
N GLN A 314 -22.31 -1.40 5.82
CA GLN A 314 -22.25 -0.21 6.66
C GLN A 314 -21.31 0.85 6.08
N PRO A 315 -21.76 2.12 5.98
CA PRO A 315 -20.89 3.22 5.54
C PRO A 315 -19.80 3.49 6.59
N LEU A 316 -18.59 3.86 6.13
CA LEU A 316 -17.48 4.18 7.03
C LEU A 316 -17.44 5.63 7.49
N ALA A 317 -18.26 6.51 6.92
CA ALA A 317 -18.31 7.92 7.29
C ALA A 317 -18.55 8.18 8.79
N PRO A 318 -19.47 7.47 9.48
CA PRO A 318 -19.66 7.65 10.92
C PRO A 318 -18.46 7.16 11.76
N VAL A 319 -17.66 6.25 11.23
CA VAL A 319 -16.52 5.64 11.92
C VAL A 319 -15.24 6.44 11.74
N MET A 320 -15.06 7.04 10.57
CA MET A 320 -13.94 7.93 10.25
C MET A 320 -14.46 9.32 9.85
N PRO A 321 -15.08 10.05 10.79
CA PRO A 321 -15.61 11.40 10.52
C PRO A 321 -14.46 12.42 10.42
N PRO A 322 -14.72 13.59 9.81
CA PRO A 322 -13.80 14.70 9.92
C PRO A 322 -13.72 15.17 11.38
N GLN A 323 -12.51 15.47 11.87
CA GLN A 323 -12.27 15.83 13.26
C GLN A 323 -10.96 16.62 13.43
N ASP A 324 -10.88 17.38 14.54
CA ASP A 324 -9.64 18.04 14.93
C ASP A 324 -8.60 17.01 15.45
N ASP A 325 -7.33 17.31 15.27
CA ASP A 325 -6.20 16.53 15.78
C ASP A 325 -5.37 17.38 16.76
N PRO A 326 -5.74 17.42 18.04
CA PRO A 326 -5.08 18.27 19.02
C PRO A 326 -3.65 17.84 19.34
N TRP A 327 -3.25 16.61 19.02
CA TRP A 327 -1.88 16.14 19.26
C TRP A 327 -0.90 16.54 18.16
N TYR A 328 -1.39 16.90 16.97
CA TYR A 328 -0.55 17.17 15.82
C TYR A 328 0.55 18.20 16.08
N GLY A 329 0.22 19.36 16.62
CA GLY A 329 1.18 20.47 16.79
C GLY A 329 2.34 20.11 17.70
N GLU A 330 2.04 19.52 18.87
CA GLU A 330 3.05 19.05 19.81
C GLU A 330 3.86 17.87 19.25
N ALA A 331 3.21 16.94 18.55
CA ALA A 331 3.88 15.79 17.95
C ALA A 331 4.92 16.21 16.91
N VAL A 332 4.55 17.09 15.98
CA VAL A 332 5.44 17.62 14.93
C VAL A 332 6.63 18.36 15.53
N SER A 333 6.38 19.22 16.54
CA SER A 333 7.45 19.95 17.24
C SER A 333 8.39 19.02 17.99
N SER A 334 7.84 18.07 18.75
CA SER A 334 8.62 17.14 19.57
C SER A 334 9.49 16.18 18.75
N LEU A 335 9.04 15.83 17.54
CA LEU A 335 9.80 15.00 16.59
C LEU A 335 10.81 15.82 15.76
N GLY A 336 10.77 17.16 15.82
CA GLY A 336 11.58 18.01 14.95
C GLY A 336 11.17 17.93 13.47
N TRP A 337 9.95 17.51 13.17
CA TRP A 337 9.45 17.21 11.83
C TRP A 337 8.65 18.34 11.19
N THR A 338 8.78 19.56 11.69
CA THR A 338 8.03 20.73 11.19
C THR A 338 8.22 20.93 9.69
N ALA A 339 9.44 20.77 9.18
CA ALA A 339 9.74 20.91 7.75
C ALA A 339 9.28 19.75 6.87
N THR A 340 9.08 18.55 7.45
CA THR A 340 8.74 17.35 6.69
C THR A 340 7.26 16.95 6.81
N HIS A 341 6.70 17.01 8.01
CA HIS A 341 5.34 16.58 8.33
C HIS A 341 4.46 17.75 8.80
N GLY A 342 5.01 18.95 8.91
CA GLY A 342 4.31 20.17 9.24
C GLY A 342 3.74 20.85 8.00
N THR A 343 4.42 21.91 7.53
CA THR A 343 4.02 22.69 6.36
C THR A 343 4.99 22.46 5.22
N SER A 344 4.47 22.27 4.01
CA SER A 344 5.26 22.13 2.79
C SER A 344 4.61 22.90 1.63
N THR A 345 5.41 23.31 0.65
CA THR A 345 4.93 23.97 -0.56
C THR A 345 5.31 23.12 -1.78
N ALA A 346 4.33 22.80 -2.58
CA ALA A 346 4.49 22.14 -3.87
C ALA A 346 4.42 23.17 -4.99
N THR A 347 5.43 23.22 -5.85
CA THR A 347 5.40 24.03 -7.07
C THR A 347 4.95 23.16 -8.23
N ILE A 348 3.87 23.55 -8.91
CA ILE A 348 3.28 22.82 -10.03
C ILE A 348 3.54 23.56 -11.32
N ASP A 349 4.16 22.89 -12.28
CA ASP A 349 4.24 23.33 -13.67
C ASP A 349 2.98 22.87 -14.43
N PRO A 350 2.17 23.78 -14.96
CA PRO A 350 0.99 23.45 -15.74
C PRO A 350 1.24 22.55 -16.96
N ARG A 351 2.46 22.58 -17.51
CA ARG A 351 2.84 21.74 -18.66
C ARG A 351 3.04 20.30 -18.25
N GLU A 352 3.67 20.08 -17.08
CA GLU A 352 3.82 18.73 -16.51
C GLU A 352 2.45 18.18 -16.15
N LEU A 353 1.62 18.98 -15.47
CA LEU A 353 0.26 18.61 -15.15
C LEU A 353 -0.56 18.26 -16.40
N GLN A 354 -0.46 19.05 -17.49
CA GLN A 354 -1.11 18.76 -18.76
C GLN A 354 -0.68 17.41 -19.33
N ARG A 355 0.63 17.12 -19.30
CA ARG A 355 1.20 15.85 -19.80
C ARG A 355 0.65 14.66 -19.01
N GLU A 356 0.65 14.74 -17.69
CA GLU A 356 0.15 13.66 -16.83
C GLU A 356 -1.39 13.47 -16.98
N LEU A 357 -2.15 14.55 -17.01
CA LEU A 357 -3.58 14.50 -17.30
C LEU A 357 -3.87 13.92 -18.69
N GLY A 358 -3.05 14.26 -19.69
CA GLY A 358 -3.17 13.70 -21.03
C GLY A 358 -3.06 12.19 -21.05
N LYS A 359 -2.12 11.61 -20.32
CA LYS A 359 -1.96 10.15 -20.17
C LYS A 359 -3.22 9.50 -19.61
N VAL A 360 -3.83 10.13 -18.59
CA VAL A 360 -5.00 9.61 -17.89
C VAL A 360 -6.28 9.75 -18.73
N LEU A 361 -6.45 10.86 -19.43
CA LEU A 361 -7.68 11.18 -20.16
C LEU A 361 -7.69 10.63 -21.59
N SER A 362 -6.52 10.38 -22.19
CA SER A 362 -6.39 9.87 -23.56
C SER A 362 -7.16 8.57 -23.83
N PRO A 363 -7.16 7.55 -22.92
CA PRO A 363 -7.94 6.33 -23.13
C PRO A 363 -9.45 6.56 -23.23
N SER A 364 -9.97 7.64 -22.63
CA SER A 364 -11.40 8.00 -22.70
C SER A 364 -11.75 8.87 -23.93
N GLY A 365 -10.79 9.12 -24.83
CA GLY A 365 -10.97 9.99 -26.00
C GLY A 365 -11.06 11.48 -25.65
N ARG A 366 -10.79 11.90 -24.41
CA ARG A 366 -10.79 13.30 -24.01
C ARG A 366 -9.43 13.95 -24.27
N ALA A 367 -9.41 14.93 -25.15
CA ALA A 367 -8.24 15.78 -25.31
C ALA A 367 -8.20 16.85 -24.21
N ILE A 368 -7.02 17.09 -23.65
CA ILE A 368 -6.77 18.23 -22.77
C ILE A 368 -5.88 19.24 -23.47
N GLY A 369 -6.35 20.47 -23.56
CA GLY A 369 -5.55 21.59 -24.06
C GLY A 369 -4.55 22.09 -23.01
N TYR A 370 -3.82 23.17 -23.30
CA TYR A 370 -2.90 23.75 -22.32
C TYR A 370 -3.66 24.21 -21.07
N VAL A 371 -3.08 23.94 -19.91
CA VAL A 371 -3.65 24.32 -18.60
C VAL A 371 -3.57 25.83 -18.44
N LYS A 372 -4.71 26.49 -18.26
CA LYS A 372 -4.85 27.94 -18.08
C LYS A 372 -4.86 28.35 -16.62
N ASP A 373 -5.54 27.54 -15.78
CA ASP A 373 -5.72 27.86 -14.37
C ASP A 373 -6.00 26.61 -13.54
N ILE A 374 -5.61 26.67 -12.27
CA ILE A 374 -5.84 25.64 -11.24
C ILE A 374 -6.55 26.29 -10.09
N LYS A 375 -7.72 25.78 -9.71
CA LYS A 375 -8.54 26.33 -8.61
C LYS A 375 -9.01 25.23 -7.68
N VAL A 376 -9.27 25.59 -6.43
CA VAL A 376 -10.01 24.72 -5.52
C VAL A 376 -11.45 24.62 -6.00
N GLY A 377 -11.93 23.42 -6.25
CA GLY A 377 -13.32 23.15 -6.61
C GLY A 377 -14.21 23.14 -5.37
N ARG A 378 -13.94 22.18 -4.47
CA ARG A 378 -14.72 22.02 -3.22
C ARG A 378 -13.77 21.81 -2.04
N ARG A 379 -14.18 22.30 -0.86
CA ARG A 379 -13.55 22.02 0.44
C ARG A 379 -14.55 21.34 1.37
N ASP A 380 -14.04 20.47 2.21
CA ASP A 380 -14.80 19.94 3.33
C ASP A 380 -15.02 21.07 4.36
N PRO A 381 -16.29 21.35 4.78
CA PRO A 381 -16.58 22.45 5.68
C PRO A 381 -16.03 22.25 7.09
N VAL A 382 -15.79 21.01 7.53
CA VAL A 382 -15.29 20.66 8.86
C VAL A 382 -13.77 20.62 8.88
N SER A 383 -13.17 19.71 8.10
CA SER A 383 -11.70 19.54 8.08
C SER A 383 -10.97 20.60 7.25
N GLN A 384 -11.68 21.40 6.44
CA GLN A 384 -11.10 22.36 5.50
C GLN A 384 -10.21 21.74 4.42
N ARG A 385 -10.19 20.41 4.29
CA ARG A 385 -9.45 19.74 3.22
C ARG A 385 -10.07 19.99 1.87
N VAL A 386 -9.24 20.13 0.85
CA VAL A 386 -9.70 20.20 -0.53
C VAL A 386 -10.25 18.83 -0.92
N LEU A 387 -11.48 18.81 -1.43
CA LEU A 387 -12.18 17.63 -1.92
C LEU A 387 -12.02 17.46 -3.44
N SER A 388 -11.98 18.59 -4.16
CA SER A 388 -11.76 18.57 -5.61
C SER A 388 -10.98 19.78 -6.09
N VAL A 389 -10.31 19.62 -7.23
CA VAL A 389 -9.48 20.63 -7.91
C VAL A 389 -10.02 20.82 -9.32
N LEU A 390 -10.34 22.05 -9.67
CA LEU A 390 -10.76 22.43 -11.02
C LEU A 390 -9.53 22.83 -11.84
N VAL A 391 -9.26 22.08 -12.90
CA VAL A 391 -8.20 22.39 -13.85
C VAL A 391 -8.83 22.97 -15.11
N HIS A 392 -8.68 24.29 -15.30
CA HIS A 392 -9.12 25.00 -16.50
C HIS A 392 -8.10 24.81 -17.61
N HIS A 393 -8.55 24.45 -18.80
CA HIS A 393 -7.67 24.25 -19.96
C HIS A 393 -8.24 24.93 -21.22
N SER A 394 -7.47 24.93 -22.32
CA SER A 394 -7.84 25.68 -23.53
C SER A 394 -8.96 25.02 -24.36
N GLN A 395 -9.30 23.77 -24.09
CA GLN A 395 -10.27 22.99 -24.84
C GLN A 395 -11.39 22.49 -23.91
N GLY A 396 -12.57 23.09 -24.02
CA GLY A 396 -13.79 22.66 -23.31
C GLY A 396 -13.90 23.14 -21.86
N GLU A 397 -14.73 22.44 -21.12
CA GLU A 397 -15.04 22.71 -19.70
C GLU A 397 -13.89 22.29 -18.77
N PRO A 398 -13.75 22.92 -17.60
CA PRO A 398 -12.76 22.53 -16.61
C PRO A 398 -12.87 21.04 -16.22
N VAL A 399 -11.76 20.43 -15.96
CA VAL A 399 -11.70 19.07 -15.40
C VAL A 399 -11.79 19.16 -13.89
N ASP A 400 -12.86 18.58 -13.30
CA ASP A 400 -13.01 18.46 -11.84
C ASP A 400 -12.35 17.16 -11.37
N ILE A 401 -11.24 17.26 -10.62
CA ILE A 401 -10.40 16.16 -10.21
C ILE A 401 -10.53 15.99 -8.70
N PRO A 402 -10.85 14.79 -8.16
CA PRO A 402 -10.76 14.54 -6.73
C PRO A 402 -9.38 14.91 -6.21
N ALA A 403 -9.31 15.63 -5.09
CA ALA A 403 -8.06 16.21 -4.59
C ALA A 403 -6.98 15.15 -4.31
N HIS A 404 -7.39 13.98 -3.85
CA HIS A 404 -6.47 12.87 -3.62
C HIS A 404 -5.92 12.31 -4.95
N ALA A 405 -6.73 12.23 -6.01
CA ALA A 405 -6.25 11.85 -7.34
C ALA A 405 -5.33 12.92 -7.94
N PHE A 406 -5.65 14.21 -7.75
CA PHE A 406 -4.78 15.31 -8.12
C PHE A 406 -3.42 15.25 -7.40
N ARG A 407 -3.43 14.94 -6.09
CA ARG A 407 -2.21 14.73 -5.29
C ARG A 407 -1.33 13.61 -5.87
N ARG A 408 -1.93 12.48 -6.26
CA ARG A 408 -1.21 11.36 -6.91
C ARG A 408 -0.67 11.76 -8.29
N LEU A 409 -1.44 12.52 -9.05
CA LEU A 409 -1.04 13.00 -10.37
C LEU A 409 0.20 13.91 -10.32
N VAL A 410 0.24 14.81 -9.33
CA VAL A 410 1.38 15.72 -9.09
C VAL A 410 2.57 14.97 -8.47
N GLY A 411 2.30 13.88 -7.78
CA GLY A 411 3.27 13.12 -6.98
C GLY A 411 3.09 13.35 -5.49
N GLU A 412 2.88 12.27 -4.76
CA GLU A 412 2.55 12.30 -3.32
C GLU A 412 3.68 12.82 -2.43
N ASN A 413 4.92 12.75 -2.91
CA ASN A 413 6.09 13.34 -2.25
C ASN A 413 6.25 14.83 -2.55
N VAL A 414 5.64 15.34 -3.63
CA VAL A 414 5.63 16.75 -4.02
C VAL A 414 4.46 17.46 -3.34
N LEU A 415 3.23 17.02 -3.62
CA LEU A 415 2.01 17.53 -2.98
C LEU A 415 1.60 16.58 -1.84
N ARG A 416 2.10 16.87 -0.63
CA ARG A 416 2.05 15.94 0.50
C ARG A 416 0.68 15.76 1.12
N SER A 417 -0.22 16.75 1.01
CA SER A 417 -1.51 16.74 1.69
C SER A 417 -2.61 17.40 0.85
N THR A 418 -3.86 17.08 1.17
CA THR A 418 -5.06 17.78 0.68
C THR A 418 -5.49 18.94 1.59
N LEU A 419 -4.86 19.13 2.76
CA LEU A 419 -5.11 20.28 3.62
C LEU A 419 -4.28 21.48 3.14
N TRP A 420 -4.80 22.20 2.16
CA TRP A 420 -4.14 23.35 1.56
C TRP A 420 -4.42 24.63 2.35
N ALA A 421 -3.45 25.54 2.36
CA ALA A 421 -3.65 26.88 2.88
C ALA A 421 -4.87 27.56 2.22
N PRO A 422 -5.56 28.48 2.92
CA PRO A 422 -6.79 29.09 2.39
C PRO A 422 -6.61 29.82 1.06
N ASP A 423 -5.42 30.40 0.84
CA ASP A 423 -5.04 31.18 -0.33
C ASP A 423 -4.33 30.37 -1.43
N ALA A 424 -4.15 29.05 -1.24
CA ALA A 424 -3.60 28.16 -2.25
C ALA A 424 -4.68 27.69 -3.25
N PRO A 425 -4.33 27.50 -4.53
CA PRO A 425 -3.02 27.67 -5.16
C PRO A 425 -2.71 29.14 -5.49
N LYS A 426 -1.44 29.51 -5.35
CA LYS A 426 -0.93 30.85 -5.75
C LYS A 426 -0.27 30.78 -7.11
N LYS A 427 -0.81 31.51 -8.07
CA LYS A 427 -0.25 31.64 -9.41
C LYS A 427 0.78 32.78 -9.46
N TYR A 428 1.94 32.52 -10.07
CA TYR A 428 2.96 33.52 -10.29
C TYR A 428 3.74 33.25 -11.57
N GLU A 429 4.37 34.28 -12.12
CA GLU A 429 5.22 34.17 -13.31
C GLU A 429 6.62 33.66 -12.91
N SER A 430 7.11 32.69 -13.68
CA SER A 430 8.46 32.13 -13.45
C SER A 430 9.54 33.17 -13.62
N ALA A 431 10.45 33.27 -12.66
CA ALA A 431 11.58 34.17 -12.71
C ALA A 431 12.55 33.87 -13.87
N THR A 432 12.58 32.65 -14.37
CA THR A 432 13.51 32.21 -15.42
C THR A 432 12.90 32.21 -16.81
N ARG A 433 11.56 32.36 -16.94
CA ARG A 433 10.89 32.27 -18.24
C ARG A 433 9.65 33.14 -18.30
N ARG A 434 9.78 34.26 -19.03
CA ARG A 434 8.67 35.20 -19.26
C ARG A 434 7.46 34.55 -19.90
N GLY A 435 6.25 34.87 -19.41
CA GLY A 435 4.98 34.29 -19.87
C GLY A 435 4.74 32.86 -19.42
N HIS A 436 5.62 32.28 -18.62
CA HIS A 436 5.43 30.96 -18.01
C HIS A 436 4.97 31.10 -16.56
N PHE A 437 3.77 30.61 -16.27
CA PHE A 437 3.20 30.67 -14.95
C PHE A 437 3.37 29.33 -14.22
N LEU A 438 3.62 29.43 -12.92
CA LEU A 438 3.69 28.30 -11.98
C LEU A 438 2.63 28.47 -10.90
N TYR A 439 2.34 27.40 -10.18
CA TYR A 439 1.39 27.41 -9.06
C TYR A 439 2.06 26.84 -7.81
N ASP A 440 2.09 27.63 -6.73
CA ASP A 440 2.49 27.14 -5.42
C ASP A 440 1.28 26.72 -4.59
N ILE A 441 1.33 25.51 -4.09
CA ILE A 441 0.33 24.97 -3.16
C ILE A 441 1.03 24.72 -1.84
N THR A 442 0.77 25.60 -0.88
CA THR A 442 1.15 25.36 0.52
C THR A 442 0.14 24.42 1.15
N CYS A 443 0.60 23.34 1.76
CA CYS A 443 -0.23 22.35 2.43
C CYS A 443 0.33 21.94 3.80
N HIS A 444 -0.54 21.42 4.66
CA HIS A 444 -0.21 21.00 6.02
C HIS A 444 -0.40 19.49 6.18
N GLY A 445 0.55 18.84 6.87
CA GLY A 445 0.55 17.40 7.08
C GLY A 445 1.09 16.59 5.90
N TRP A 446 1.01 15.25 6.04
CA TRP A 446 1.46 14.30 5.01
C TRP A 446 0.53 13.08 4.96
N GLY A 447 0.00 12.78 3.79
CA GLY A 447 -0.92 11.69 3.52
C GLY A 447 -2.30 12.17 3.10
N HIS A 448 -3.21 11.21 2.89
CA HIS A 448 -4.59 11.48 2.49
C HIS A 448 -5.44 12.13 3.61
N GLY A 449 -5.02 11.99 4.86
CA GLY A 449 -5.59 12.69 6.01
C GLY A 449 -6.84 12.08 6.61
N ALA A 450 -7.27 10.88 6.23
CA ALA A 450 -8.39 10.19 6.85
C ALA A 450 -7.91 9.07 7.81
N GLY A 451 -8.67 8.78 8.87
CA GLY A 451 -8.35 7.77 9.85
C GLY A 451 -7.18 8.13 10.78
N MET A 452 -6.36 7.16 11.21
CA MET A 452 -5.33 7.35 12.22
C MET A 452 -4.14 8.19 11.72
N SER A 453 -3.80 9.26 12.46
CA SER A 453 -2.58 10.05 12.30
C SER A 453 -1.44 9.37 13.06
N GLN A 454 -0.40 8.91 12.34
CA GLN A 454 0.70 8.15 12.93
C GLN A 454 1.49 8.96 13.97
N ILE A 455 1.82 10.23 13.66
CA ILE A 455 2.55 11.10 14.61
C ILE A 455 1.71 11.44 15.85
N SER A 456 0.39 11.55 15.71
CA SER A 456 -0.50 11.80 16.85
C SER A 456 -0.66 10.55 17.70
N ALA A 457 -0.73 9.37 17.10
CA ALA A 457 -0.66 8.08 17.81
C ALA A 457 0.65 7.93 18.60
N TRP A 458 1.77 8.38 18.04
CA TRP A 458 3.06 8.43 18.74
C TRP A 458 3.00 9.31 20.00
N LEU A 459 2.46 10.54 19.91
CA LEU A 459 2.37 11.44 21.05
C LEU A 459 1.40 10.91 22.11
N MET A 460 0.23 10.40 21.68
CA MET A 460 -0.73 9.77 22.60
C MET A 460 -0.08 8.63 23.39
N ALA A 461 0.68 7.75 22.73
CA ALA A 461 1.39 6.67 23.39
C ALA A 461 2.43 7.19 24.41
N ARG A 462 3.13 8.28 24.11
CA ARG A 462 4.04 8.95 25.06
C ARG A 462 3.31 9.56 26.24
N GLN A 463 2.07 9.99 26.07
CA GLN A 463 1.19 10.49 27.11
C GLN A 463 0.49 9.36 27.92
N GLY A 464 0.84 8.08 27.64
CA GLY A 464 0.33 6.93 28.38
C GLY A 464 -0.98 6.34 27.87
N TYR A 465 -1.44 6.73 26.67
CA TYR A 465 -2.60 6.10 26.05
C TYR A 465 -2.24 4.67 25.60
N THR A 466 -3.15 3.73 25.87
CA THR A 466 -3.02 2.35 25.35
C THR A 466 -3.34 2.30 23.86
N ALA A 467 -2.86 1.27 23.17
CA ALA A 467 -3.14 1.04 21.76
C ALA A 467 -4.65 1.03 21.45
N GLU A 468 -5.45 0.41 22.32
CA GLU A 468 -6.91 0.40 22.18
C GLU A 468 -7.50 1.81 22.19
N ARG A 469 -7.11 2.64 23.17
CA ARG A 469 -7.58 4.04 23.24
C ARG A 469 -7.10 4.88 22.06
N ILE A 470 -5.91 4.64 21.57
CA ILE A 470 -5.39 5.28 20.36
C ILE A 470 -6.27 4.90 19.16
N VAL A 471 -6.53 3.62 18.94
CA VAL A 471 -7.38 3.15 17.82
C VAL A 471 -8.80 3.74 17.94
N GLN A 472 -9.43 3.64 19.09
CA GLN A 472 -10.80 4.15 19.32
C GLN A 472 -10.92 5.67 19.14
N ARG A 473 -9.83 6.43 19.37
CA ARG A 473 -9.81 7.89 19.13
C ARG A 473 -9.99 8.22 17.64
N PHE A 474 -9.41 7.43 16.76
CA PHE A 474 -9.45 7.70 15.33
C PHE A 474 -10.57 6.98 14.59
N TYR A 475 -11.11 5.91 15.18
CA TYR A 475 -12.22 5.12 14.63
C TYR A 475 -13.37 5.10 15.63
N VAL A 476 -14.26 6.07 15.46
CA VAL A 476 -15.35 6.37 16.41
C VAL A 476 -16.36 5.20 16.46
N GLY A 477 -16.77 4.85 17.67
CA GLY A 477 -17.79 3.80 17.86
C GLY A 477 -17.32 2.37 17.58
N THR A 478 -16.01 2.17 17.38
CA THR A 478 -15.44 0.83 17.18
C THR A 478 -15.04 0.18 18.49
N ARG A 479 -14.99 -1.15 18.48
CA ARG A 479 -14.37 -1.97 19.51
C ARG A 479 -13.24 -2.82 18.89
N LEU A 480 -12.34 -3.30 19.74
CA LEU A 480 -11.37 -4.30 19.29
C LEU A 480 -11.96 -5.69 19.40
N GLY A 481 -11.71 -6.53 18.41
CA GLY A 481 -12.05 -7.95 18.42
C GLY A 481 -10.97 -8.79 17.75
N ARG A 482 -10.96 -10.10 18.01
CA ARG A 482 -10.03 -11.04 17.38
C ARG A 482 -10.68 -11.72 16.19
N LEU A 483 -9.90 -11.86 15.11
CA LEU A 483 -10.31 -12.62 13.91
C LEU A 483 -9.89 -14.08 13.99
N TRP A 484 -8.79 -14.37 14.72
CA TRP A 484 -8.25 -15.70 14.98
C TRP A 484 -7.56 -15.80 16.35
#